data_9354749d01d198735bf3bbbaf3f62b61
#
_entry.id   9354749d01d198735bf3bbbaf3f62b61
#
_cell.length_a   1.000
_cell.length_b   1.000
_cell.length_c   1.000
_cell.angle_alpha   90.00
_cell.angle_beta   90.00
_cell.angle_gamma   90.00
#
_symmetry.space_group_name_H-M   'P 1'
#
loop_
_entity.id
_entity.type
_entity.pdbx_description
1 polymer ?
#
loop_
_entity_poly.entity_id
_entity_poly.type
_entity_poly.pdbx_seq_one_letter_code
_entity_poly.pdbx_strand_id
1 'polypeptide(L)'
;MTFIYHIATVADWERAVRDGQYTMSTRGLTLAEQGFIHASTAEQVPLVAETFYRGAPDLLLLVIDTDRVGPEIRYEQVPGQAAPYPHIYGPLNVTAVVEARPFRAPDP
;
A
#
# COMPACT_ATOMS: atom_id res chain seq x y z
N MET A 1 -17.50 5.33 -5.25
CA MET A 1 -16.05 5.48 -5.34
C MET A 1 -15.44 4.97 -4.05
N THR A 2 -14.55 3.99 -4.14
CA THR A 2 -13.94 3.36 -2.98
C THR A 2 -12.44 3.58 -3.01
N PHE A 3 -11.88 3.96 -1.87
CA PHE A 3 -10.44 4.14 -1.75
C PHE A 3 -9.84 3.08 -0.84
N ILE A 4 -8.68 2.59 -1.21
CA ILE A 4 -7.81 1.80 -0.35
C ILE A 4 -6.47 2.53 -0.25
N TYR A 5 -5.64 2.12 0.70
CA TYR A 5 -4.45 2.87 1.07
C TYR A 5 -3.25 1.94 1.14
N HIS A 6 -2.08 2.49 0.80
CA HIS A 6 -0.83 1.75 0.90
C HIS A 6 0.26 2.69 1.43
N ILE A 7 1.03 2.23 2.41
CA ILE A 7 2.17 2.98 2.93
C ILE A 7 3.39 2.61 2.10
N ALA A 8 3.99 3.60 1.45
CA ALA A 8 5.15 3.41 0.60
C ALA A 8 6.32 4.25 1.10
N THR A 9 7.54 3.81 0.81
CA THR A 9 8.68 4.72 0.96
C THR A 9 8.69 5.71 -0.19
N VAL A 10 9.24 6.90 0.06
CA VAL A 10 9.39 7.91 -0.99
C VAL A 10 10.17 7.35 -2.17
N ALA A 11 11.25 6.61 -1.90
CA ALA A 11 12.09 6.03 -2.96
C ALA A 11 11.32 5.04 -3.84
N ASP A 12 10.51 4.16 -3.21
CA ASP A 12 9.73 3.19 -3.97
C ASP A 12 8.66 3.86 -4.82
N TRP A 13 8.03 4.91 -4.30
CA TRP A 13 7.04 5.65 -5.07
C TRP A 13 7.67 6.40 -6.25
N GLU A 14 8.83 7.03 -6.03
CA GLU A 14 9.52 7.73 -7.12
C GLU A 14 9.91 6.77 -8.24
N ARG A 15 10.35 5.57 -7.88
CA ARG A 15 10.64 4.52 -8.87
C ARG A 15 9.38 4.14 -9.64
N ALA A 16 8.25 3.99 -8.94
CA ALA A 16 6.98 3.65 -9.58
C ALA A 16 6.54 4.71 -10.58
N VAL A 17 6.70 5.99 -10.26
CA VAL A 17 6.35 7.07 -11.16
C VAL A 17 7.18 7.00 -12.45
N ARG A 18 8.49 6.69 -12.32
CA ARG A 18 9.34 6.52 -13.49
C ARG A 18 8.93 5.32 -14.34
N ASP A 19 8.55 4.23 -13.70
CA ASP A 19 8.27 2.95 -14.36
C ASP A 19 6.81 2.82 -14.83
N GLY A 20 5.92 3.67 -14.34
CA GLY A 20 4.50 3.60 -14.63
C GLY A 20 3.71 2.63 -13.76
N GLN A 21 4.38 1.84 -12.93
CA GLN A 21 3.72 0.88 -12.05
C GLN A 21 4.51 0.69 -10.75
N TYR A 22 3.76 0.39 -9.68
CA TYR A 22 4.30 0.16 -8.34
C TYR A 22 4.31 -1.34 -8.05
N THR A 23 5.44 -1.86 -7.58
CA THR A 23 5.66 -3.29 -7.45
C THR A 23 6.21 -3.73 -6.09
N MET A 24 5.92 -2.96 -5.04
CA MET A 24 6.34 -3.32 -3.68
C MET A 24 5.14 -3.76 -2.86
N SER A 25 5.27 -4.92 -2.20
CA SER A 25 4.21 -5.41 -1.31
C SER A 25 4.20 -4.65 0.01
N THR A 26 5.37 -4.58 0.64
CA THR A 26 5.62 -3.75 1.83
C THR A 26 7.04 -3.23 1.72
N ARG A 27 7.47 -2.44 2.71
CA ARG A 27 8.83 -1.93 2.74
C ARG A 27 9.83 -3.10 2.74
N GLY A 28 10.69 -3.14 1.74
CA GLY A 28 11.72 -4.16 1.62
C GLY A 28 11.23 -5.51 1.09
N LEU A 29 9.96 -5.62 0.71
CA LEU A 29 9.39 -6.86 0.20
C LEU A 29 8.67 -6.58 -1.12
N THR A 30 9.10 -7.22 -2.20
CA THR A 30 8.53 -6.98 -3.52
C THR A 30 7.23 -7.75 -3.75
N LEU A 31 6.47 -7.29 -4.75
CA LEU A 31 5.29 -8.01 -5.23
C LEU A 31 5.67 -9.44 -5.65
N ALA A 32 6.78 -9.60 -6.36
CA ALA A 32 7.22 -10.91 -6.85
C ALA A 32 7.50 -11.88 -5.68
N GLU A 33 8.07 -11.37 -4.59
CA GLU A 33 8.38 -12.19 -3.42
C GLU A 33 7.13 -12.57 -2.63
N GLN A 34 6.18 -11.64 -2.47
CA GLN A 34 4.99 -11.85 -1.65
C GLN A 34 3.81 -12.42 -2.44
N GLY A 35 3.67 -12.06 -3.71
CA GLY A 35 2.56 -12.48 -4.56
C GLY A 35 1.43 -11.46 -4.65
N PHE A 36 1.41 -10.46 -3.80
CA PHE A 36 0.41 -9.38 -3.83
C PHE A 36 0.98 -8.13 -3.18
N ILE A 37 0.32 -6.99 -3.44
CA ILE A 37 0.64 -5.73 -2.77
C ILE A 37 -0.29 -5.56 -1.58
N HIS A 38 0.27 -5.36 -0.40
CA HIS A 38 -0.47 -5.12 0.82
C HIS A 38 -1.14 -3.74 0.79
N ALA A 39 -2.45 -3.70 0.88
CA ALA A 39 -3.16 -2.45 1.02
C ALA A 39 -4.08 -2.51 2.25
N SER A 40 -4.70 -1.40 2.58
CA SER A 40 -5.48 -1.25 3.81
C SER A 40 -6.71 -0.38 3.55
N THR A 41 -7.76 -0.59 4.34
CA THR A 41 -8.82 0.41 4.45
C THR A 41 -8.32 1.57 5.31
N ALA A 42 -9.05 2.68 5.32
CA ALA A 42 -8.66 3.84 6.12
C ALA A 42 -8.51 3.49 7.60
N GLU A 43 -9.41 2.66 8.13
CA GLU A 43 -9.40 2.25 9.54
C GLU A 43 -8.21 1.36 9.87
N GLN A 44 -7.68 0.63 8.90
CA GLN A 44 -6.57 -0.30 9.11
C GLN A 44 -5.20 0.38 9.05
N VAL A 45 -5.10 1.56 8.43
CA VAL A 45 -3.83 2.24 8.23
C VAL A 45 -3.05 2.46 9.53
N PRO A 46 -3.66 2.96 10.63
CA PRO A 46 -2.89 3.17 11.86
C PRO A 46 -2.30 1.89 12.42
N LEU A 47 -3.03 0.78 12.35
CA LEU A 47 -2.54 -0.50 12.86
C LEU A 47 -1.37 -1.02 12.02
N VAL A 48 -1.47 -0.92 10.70
CA VAL A 48 -0.39 -1.32 9.79
C VAL A 48 0.84 -0.47 10.05
N ALA A 49 0.67 0.83 10.20
CA ALA A 49 1.79 1.74 10.47
C ALA A 49 2.48 1.37 11.78
N GLU A 50 1.71 1.05 12.81
CA GLU A 50 2.26 0.69 14.11
C GLU A 50 2.97 -0.65 14.10
N THR A 51 2.46 -1.60 13.33
CA THR A 51 3.02 -2.96 13.27
C THR A 51 4.30 -3.03 12.44
N PHE A 52 4.35 -2.33 11.30
CA PHE A 52 5.40 -2.54 10.31
C PHE A 52 6.31 -1.32 10.06
N TYR A 53 5.91 -0.12 10.50
CA TYR A 53 6.57 1.10 10.08
C TYR A 53 7.03 2.01 11.21
N ARG A 54 7.01 1.52 12.47
CA ARG A 54 7.45 2.34 13.60
C ARG A 54 8.85 2.90 13.34
N GLY A 55 8.97 4.22 13.50
CA GLY A 55 10.23 4.92 13.33
C GLY A 55 10.75 4.99 11.91
N ALA A 56 9.99 4.49 10.92
CA ALA A 56 10.44 4.54 9.53
C ALA A 56 10.39 5.97 8.99
N PRO A 57 11.48 6.44 8.35
CA PRO A 57 11.51 7.77 7.76
C PRO A 57 10.95 7.76 6.33
N ASP A 58 10.64 8.97 5.83
CA ASP A 58 10.39 9.21 4.40
C ASP A 58 9.30 8.31 3.81
N LEU A 59 8.11 8.35 4.45
CA LEU A 59 6.97 7.57 4.01
C LEU A 59 5.93 8.45 3.32
N LEU A 60 5.18 7.82 2.43
CA LEU A 60 4.00 8.39 1.77
C LEU A 60 2.80 7.48 2.02
N LEU A 61 1.62 8.09 2.12
CA LEU A 61 0.37 7.34 2.08
C LEU A 61 -0.20 7.48 0.66
N LEU A 62 -0.27 6.36 -0.04
CA LEU A 62 -0.86 6.30 -1.36
C LEU A 62 -2.36 6.11 -1.22
N VAL A 63 -3.13 7.03 -1.77
CA VAL A 63 -4.60 6.95 -1.81
C VAL A 63 -4.97 6.38 -3.17
N ILE A 64 -5.57 5.20 -3.17
CA ILE A 64 -5.79 4.40 -4.37
C ILE A 64 -7.29 4.32 -4.66
N ASP A 65 -7.68 4.71 -5.86
CA ASP A 65 -9.06 4.59 -6.34
C ASP A 65 -9.24 3.17 -6.91
N THR A 66 -10.04 2.35 -6.22
CA THR A 66 -10.22 0.96 -6.62
C THR A 66 -10.81 0.81 -8.03
N ASP A 67 -11.59 1.79 -8.48
CA ASP A 67 -12.18 1.77 -9.82
C ASP A 67 -11.14 1.90 -10.92
N ARG A 68 -9.94 2.39 -10.59
CA ARG A 68 -8.86 2.60 -11.55
C ARG A 68 -7.76 1.53 -11.50
N VAL A 69 -7.83 0.63 -10.50
CA VAL A 69 -6.82 -0.42 -10.34
C VAL A 69 -6.97 -1.45 -11.45
N GLY A 70 -5.89 -1.70 -12.18
CA GLY A 70 -5.88 -2.69 -13.26
C GLY A 70 -5.91 -4.13 -12.76
N PRO A 71 -5.01 -4.53 -11.83
CA PRO A 71 -5.01 -5.88 -11.29
C PRO A 71 -6.23 -6.17 -10.41
N GLU A 72 -6.45 -7.46 -10.14
CA GLU A 72 -7.51 -7.90 -9.24
C GLU A 72 -7.23 -7.48 -7.81
N ILE A 73 -8.24 -7.02 -7.10
CA ILE A 73 -8.18 -6.75 -5.66
C ILE A 73 -8.98 -7.83 -4.95
N ARG A 74 -8.37 -8.50 -3.97
CA ARG A 74 -9.03 -9.50 -3.13
C ARG A 74 -9.00 -9.02 -1.69
N TYR A 75 -10.17 -9.07 -1.04
CA TYR A 75 -10.26 -8.79 0.39
C TYR A 75 -10.08 -10.10 1.13
N GLU A 76 -8.96 -10.23 1.82
CA GLU A 76 -8.56 -11.52 2.41
C GLU A 76 -8.38 -11.40 3.92
N GLN A 77 -8.87 -12.43 4.62
CA GLN A 77 -8.74 -12.47 6.07
C GLN A 77 -7.28 -12.75 6.45
N VAL A 78 -6.75 -11.93 7.34
CA VAL A 78 -5.40 -12.11 7.89
C VAL A 78 -5.55 -12.63 9.32
N PRO A 79 -4.83 -13.69 9.71
CA PRO A 79 -4.93 -14.24 11.07
C PRO A 79 -4.72 -13.17 12.13
N GLY A 80 -5.59 -13.14 13.13
CA GLY A 80 -5.52 -12.19 14.23
C GLY A 80 -6.12 -10.82 13.94
N GLN A 81 -6.64 -10.59 12.73
CA GLN A 81 -7.24 -9.32 12.35
C GLN A 81 -8.77 -9.41 12.33
N ALA A 82 -9.43 -8.30 12.70
CA ALA A 82 -10.90 -8.28 12.81
C ALA A 82 -11.59 -8.22 11.45
N ALA A 83 -10.98 -7.57 10.47
CA ALA A 83 -11.57 -7.35 9.16
C ALA A 83 -10.59 -7.76 8.05
N PRO A 84 -11.09 -8.18 6.87
CA PRO A 84 -10.21 -8.54 5.76
C PRO A 84 -9.45 -7.34 5.22
N TYR A 85 -8.26 -7.61 4.69
CA TYR A 85 -7.41 -6.60 4.07
C TYR A 85 -7.48 -6.68 2.55
N PRO A 86 -7.53 -5.55 1.85
CA PRO A 86 -7.43 -5.56 0.39
C PRO A 86 -6.00 -5.90 -0.03
N HIS A 87 -5.88 -6.90 -0.90
CA HIS A 87 -4.60 -7.31 -1.48
C HIS A 87 -4.69 -7.13 -3.01
N ILE A 88 -3.71 -6.46 -3.58
CA ILE A 88 -3.68 -6.18 -5.02
C ILE A 88 -2.81 -7.24 -5.69
N TYR A 89 -3.38 -8.02 -6.59
CA TYR A 89 -2.72 -9.17 -7.21
C TYR A 89 -2.12 -8.82 -8.56
N GLY A 90 -1.16 -7.93 -8.55
CA GLY A 90 -0.40 -7.54 -9.73
C GLY A 90 0.23 -6.17 -9.58
N PRO A 91 1.02 -5.75 -10.56
CA PRO A 91 1.61 -4.41 -10.53
C PRO A 91 0.54 -3.34 -10.50
N LEU A 92 0.66 -2.41 -9.55
CA LEU A 92 -0.30 -1.32 -9.42
C LEU A 92 0.04 -0.22 -10.41
N ASN A 93 -0.88 0.06 -11.32
CA ASN A 93 -0.73 1.19 -12.24
C ASN A 93 -0.75 2.51 -11.44
N VAL A 94 0.24 3.36 -11.68
CA VAL A 94 0.34 4.62 -10.93
C VAL A 94 -0.86 5.54 -11.18
N THR A 95 -1.56 5.35 -12.31
CA THR A 95 -2.77 6.11 -12.63
C THR A 95 -3.92 5.86 -11.66
N ALA A 96 -3.88 4.77 -10.89
CA ALA A 96 -4.89 4.49 -9.87
C ALA A 96 -4.63 5.24 -8.56
N VAL A 97 -3.42 5.78 -8.38
CA VAL A 97 -3.07 6.54 -7.19
C VAL A 97 -3.49 8.00 -7.40
N VAL A 98 -4.53 8.41 -6.69
CA VAL A 98 -5.09 9.76 -6.84
C VAL A 98 -4.37 10.78 -5.99
N GLU A 99 -3.65 10.33 -4.97
CA GLU A 99 -2.87 11.20 -4.11
C GLU A 99 -1.74 10.39 -3.48
N ALA A 100 -0.55 10.99 -3.37
CA ALA A 100 0.57 10.46 -2.61
C ALA A 100 0.93 11.56 -1.60
N ARG A 101 0.49 11.39 -0.34
CA ARG A 101 0.66 12.43 0.67
C ARG A 101 1.73 12.02 1.68
N PRO A 102 2.47 12.99 2.23
CA PRO A 102 3.43 12.68 3.28
C PRO A 102 2.77 11.95 4.44
N PHE A 103 3.44 10.93 4.97
CA PHE A 103 2.92 10.13 6.06
C PHE A 103 3.98 9.98 7.13
N ARG A 104 3.58 10.23 8.37
CA ARG A 104 4.49 10.10 9.50
C ARG A 104 4.20 8.79 10.23
N ALA A 105 5.23 7.93 10.34
CA ALA A 105 5.14 6.71 11.11
C ALA A 105 5.02 7.01 12.62
N PRO A 106 4.43 6.08 13.40
CA PRO A 106 4.48 6.18 14.85
C PRO A 106 5.92 6.19 15.35
N ASP A 107 6.15 6.77 16.52
CA ASP A 107 7.47 6.80 17.13
C ASP A 107 7.98 5.37 17.38
N PRO A 108 9.30 5.19 17.31
CA PRO A 108 9.91 3.86 17.49
C PRO A 108 9.60 3.25 18.86
#